data_a0b1b8779c5e567797f5f5b2d5293bf5
#
_entry.id   a0b1b8779c5e567797f5f5b2d5293bf5
#
_cell.length_a   1.000
_cell.length_b   1.000
_cell.length_c   1.000
_cell.angle_alpha   90.00
_cell.angle_beta   90.00
_cell.angle_gamma   90.00
#
_symmetry.space_group_name_H-M   'P 1'
#
loop_
_entity.id
_entity.type
_entity.pdbx_description
1 polymer ?
#
loop_
_entity_poly.entity_id
_entity_poly.type
_entity_poly.pdbx_seq_one_letter_code
_entity_poly.pdbx_strand_id
1 'polypeptide(L)'
;MALLFLLCHGSWAQAQPALELVDGVSQTSLAEYTQYRHDTNASDDTASAFRRLAAGEFAPLPDGRHEFGFRDGAYWFHVSLVNRNAREPRWLLVQRYALSDYIDVYVRYPDGRIAHQAGGDALPFESRGIGYRHPNFWLDLPADERVDLLVRVQSQSSMQVPLDLYTPTAFIDLSRDAQLAIGIYYGILTALFFYNLVLWLTLRDPSYFWYLFHITAFGMVLFTLNGLGFEYLWPNSPWLADKSVPLSICLALIGMLQFARTFLELPQRWRLGNNGTLALIAFFALLAAAALELPYRISIQIATKAVLFGVAWIAIVTIVVLRRGYASAWLFFAAWALFLLGTTSFTLVAFGILQKTFYTEYGVQIGSALEMLLLSIALGRRYSSLRSENERIVGEANLRLERKVAQRTQELRGTLAQLEDAHSRLRDSSRRDGLTGLYNRTHFREAFEALLLDSRKDGRSLSLLMIDLDHFKNINDQYGHLVGDDCLRWAAHVIGDTLRPHKALLARYGGEEFIVGLPGHDLASAAAVGETLRRQLQQEPCAVRGHQIRMSASIGVHAVQPTKDVASSIDAALMAADLALYSAKAKGRDRVCTSNPALAPM
;
A
#
# COMPACT_ATOMS: atom_id res chain seq x y z
N MET A 1 -2.48 13.95 -83.81
CA MET A 1 -3.84 13.49 -83.56
C MET A 1 -3.75 12.38 -82.50
N ALA A 2 -3.75 12.75 -81.24
CA ALA A 2 -3.64 11.84 -80.11
C ALA A 2 -4.92 12.01 -79.26
N LEU A 3 -5.76 11.02 -79.31
CA LEU A 3 -7.00 10.98 -78.55
C LEU A 3 -6.71 10.77 -77.07
N LEU A 4 -7.01 11.77 -76.23
CA LEU A 4 -7.06 11.66 -74.77
C LEU A 4 -8.31 10.86 -74.40
N PHE A 5 -8.12 9.62 -73.97
CA PHE A 5 -9.14 8.87 -73.24
C PHE A 5 -9.14 9.35 -71.78
N LEU A 6 -10.06 10.23 -71.46
CA LEU A 6 -10.46 10.50 -70.07
C LEU A 6 -11.27 9.32 -69.57
N LEU A 7 -10.60 8.40 -68.87
CA LEU A 7 -11.28 7.41 -68.05
C LEU A 7 -11.84 8.12 -66.81
N CYS A 8 -13.10 8.51 -66.86
CA CYS A 8 -13.89 8.79 -65.68
C CYS A 8 -13.99 7.50 -64.84
N HIS A 9 -13.10 7.37 -63.87
CA HIS A 9 -13.32 6.42 -62.78
C HIS A 9 -14.48 6.97 -61.92
N GLY A 10 -15.69 6.74 -62.36
CA GLY A 10 -16.84 6.79 -61.46
C GLY A 10 -16.63 5.71 -60.43
N SER A 11 -16.24 6.09 -59.21
CA SER A 11 -16.28 5.21 -58.05
C SER A 11 -17.74 4.88 -57.79
N TRP A 12 -18.17 3.77 -58.35
CA TRP A 12 -19.44 3.17 -57.94
C TRP A 12 -19.29 2.88 -56.46
N ALA A 13 -20.06 3.55 -55.62
CA ALA A 13 -20.16 3.25 -54.20
C ALA A 13 -20.68 1.82 -54.12
N GLN A 14 -19.79 0.86 -53.99
CA GLN A 14 -20.14 -0.53 -53.76
C GLN A 14 -20.86 -0.57 -52.43
N ALA A 15 -22.16 -0.89 -52.45
CA ALA A 15 -22.92 -1.10 -51.23
C ALA A 15 -22.20 -2.19 -50.43
N GLN A 16 -21.76 -1.85 -49.22
CA GLN A 16 -21.13 -2.85 -48.36
C GLN A 16 -22.11 -4.03 -48.15
N PRO A 17 -21.61 -5.28 -48.15
CA PRO A 17 -22.45 -6.42 -47.91
C PRO A 17 -23.10 -6.33 -46.53
N ALA A 18 -24.35 -6.77 -46.40
CA ALA A 18 -24.99 -6.86 -45.11
C ALA A 18 -24.25 -7.89 -44.23
N LEU A 19 -24.10 -7.60 -42.96
CA LEU A 19 -23.58 -8.55 -41.99
C LEU A 19 -24.64 -9.62 -41.73
N GLU A 20 -24.32 -10.88 -42.05
CA GLU A 20 -25.17 -12.01 -41.76
C GLU A 20 -24.83 -12.64 -40.41
N LEU A 21 -25.80 -12.65 -39.50
CA LEU A 21 -25.69 -13.28 -38.17
C LEU A 21 -26.17 -14.72 -38.29
N VAL A 22 -25.26 -15.64 -38.58
CA VAL A 22 -25.55 -17.07 -38.80
C VAL A 22 -25.54 -17.88 -37.50
N ASP A 23 -26.16 -19.07 -37.56
CA ASP A 23 -26.11 -20.01 -36.42
C ASP A 23 -24.65 -20.26 -35.97
N GLY A 24 -24.43 -20.25 -34.67
CA GLY A 24 -23.11 -20.43 -34.08
C GLY A 24 -22.31 -19.14 -33.87
N VAL A 25 -22.70 -18.02 -34.47
CA VAL A 25 -22.15 -16.71 -34.17
C VAL A 25 -22.82 -16.17 -32.91
N SER A 26 -22.05 -15.98 -31.85
CA SER A 26 -22.54 -15.45 -30.57
C SER A 26 -22.04 -14.02 -30.28
N GLN A 27 -20.99 -13.60 -30.99
CA GLN A 27 -20.43 -12.24 -30.93
C GLN A 27 -19.80 -11.86 -32.27
N THR A 28 -19.86 -10.58 -32.61
CA THR A 28 -19.21 -10.06 -33.83
C THR A 28 -18.94 -8.57 -33.72
N SER A 29 -17.79 -8.12 -34.26
CA SER A 29 -17.52 -6.70 -34.44
C SER A 29 -18.19 -6.16 -35.68
N LEU A 30 -18.73 -4.95 -35.60
CA LEU A 30 -19.34 -4.28 -36.74
C LEU A 30 -18.32 -3.51 -37.60
N ALA A 31 -17.08 -3.41 -37.20
CA ALA A 31 -16.07 -2.52 -37.81
C ALA A 31 -15.93 -2.71 -39.32
N GLU A 32 -15.84 -3.95 -39.81
CA GLU A 32 -15.67 -4.26 -41.25
C GLU A 32 -16.90 -3.98 -42.11
N TYR A 33 -18.09 -3.94 -41.48
CA TYR A 33 -19.39 -3.74 -42.16
C TYR A 33 -19.93 -2.33 -42.00
N THR A 34 -19.20 -1.48 -41.25
CA THR A 34 -19.63 -0.14 -40.87
C THR A 34 -19.23 0.89 -41.91
N GLN A 35 -20.20 1.67 -42.34
CA GLN A 35 -19.98 2.94 -43.03
C GLN A 35 -20.20 4.08 -42.08
N TYR A 36 -19.45 5.18 -42.22
CA TYR A 36 -19.60 6.34 -41.38
C TYR A 36 -19.69 7.65 -42.15
N ARG A 37 -20.25 8.64 -41.48
CA ARG A 37 -20.27 10.03 -41.95
C ARG A 37 -20.06 10.97 -40.78
N HIS A 38 -19.22 11.97 -40.99
CA HIS A 38 -19.00 13.03 -40.02
C HIS A 38 -19.94 14.23 -40.32
N ASP A 39 -20.88 14.49 -39.44
CA ASP A 39 -21.74 15.68 -39.41
C ASP A 39 -21.10 16.75 -38.53
N THR A 40 -20.31 17.66 -39.13
CA THR A 40 -19.50 18.65 -38.44
C THR A 40 -20.31 19.63 -37.59
N ASN A 41 -21.57 19.88 -37.95
CA ASN A 41 -22.44 20.83 -37.25
C ASN A 41 -23.44 20.12 -36.32
N ALA A 42 -23.43 18.79 -36.29
CA ALA A 42 -24.41 17.96 -35.58
C ALA A 42 -25.86 18.34 -35.90
N SER A 43 -26.12 18.75 -37.13
CA SER A 43 -27.39 19.32 -37.59
C SER A 43 -28.30 18.31 -38.27
N ASP A 44 -27.77 17.14 -38.65
CA ASP A 44 -28.56 16.09 -39.33
C ASP A 44 -29.49 15.41 -38.32
N ASP A 45 -30.78 15.35 -38.70
CA ASP A 45 -31.75 14.49 -38.05
C ASP A 45 -31.73 13.07 -38.69
N THR A 46 -32.48 12.15 -38.12
CA THR A 46 -32.56 10.76 -38.57
C THR A 46 -33.00 10.65 -40.03
N ALA A 47 -34.00 11.47 -40.45
CA ALA A 47 -34.49 11.46 -41.83
C ALA A 47 -33.43 11.97 -42.81
N SER A 48 -32.66 12.99 -42.44
CA SER A 48 -31.56 13.52 -43.25
C SER A 48 -30.42 12.50 -43.33
N ALA A 49 -30.06 11.83 -42.23
CA ALA A 49 -29.06 10.79 -42.24
C ALA A 49 -29.40 9.63 -43.14
N PHE A 50 -30.67 9.15 -43.15
CA PHE A 50 -31.11 8.12 -44.09
C PHE A 50 -31.14 8.59 -45.55
N ARG A 51 -31.52 9.85 -45.84
CA ARG A 51 -31.43 10.41 -47.21
C ARG A 51 -30.00 10.46 -47.70
N ARG A 52 -29.06 10.89 -46.85
CA ARG A 52 -27.63 10.95 -47.17
C ARG A 52 -27.01 9.56 -47.33
N LEU A 53 -27.46 8.59 -46.54
CA LEU A 53 -27.11 7.17 -46.72
C LEU A 53 -27.56 6.68 -48.10
N ALA A 54 -28.82 6.94 -48.50
CA ALA A 54 -29.34 6.58 -49.81
C ALA A 54 -28.61 7.33 -50.94
N ALA A 55 -28.11 8.54 -50.70
CA ALA A 55 -27.28 9.30 -51.63
C ALA A 55 -25.81 8.82 -51.73
N GLY A 56 -25.41 7.80 -50.94
CA GLY A 56 -24.04 7.29 -50.94
C GLY A 56 -22.99 8.18 -50.27
N GLU A 57 -23.42 9.07 -49.35
CA GLU A 57 -22.52 10.00 -48.66
C GLU A 57 -21.80 9.37 -47.45
N PHE A 58 -22.04 8.10 -47.16
CA PHE A 58 -21.35 7.35 -46.13
C PHE A 58 -20.12 6.62 -46.71
N ALA A 59 -18.99 6.73 -46.05
CA ALA A 59 -17.75 6.07 -46.45
C ALA A 59 -17.45 4.86 -45.55
N PRO A 60 -16.76 3.83 -45.99
CA PRO A 60 -16.28 2.77 -45.15
C PRO A 60 -15.30 3.31 -44.10
N LEU A 61 -15.20 2.63 -42.95
CA LEU A 61 -14.23 3.00 -41.94
C LEU A 61 -12.79 2.91 -42.49
N PRO A 62 -11.94 3.96 -42.30
CA PRO A 62 -10.56 3.93 -42.79
C PRO A 62 -9.78 2.82 -42.05
N ASP A 63 -9.34 1.80 -42.78
CA ASP A 63 -8.63 0.62 -42.23
C ASP A 63 -9.38 -0.07 -41.08
N GLY A 64 -10.71 -0.01 -41.04
CA GLY A 64 -11.53 -0.53 -39.94
C GLY A 64 -11.39 0.27 -38.62
N ARG A 65 -10.79 1.47 -38.66
CA ARG A 65 -10.59 2.29 -37.46
C ARG A 65 -11.88 2.95 -37.01
N HIS A 66 -12.11 2.92 -35.71
CA HIS A 66 -13.24 3.57 -35.05
C HIS A 66 -12.81 4.62 -34.02
N GLU A 67 -11.52 5.04 -34.07
CA GLU A 67 -10.94 6.12 -33.26
C GLU A 67 -10.69 7.35 -34.12
N PHE A 68 -11.42 8.44 -33.84
CA PHE A 68 -11.35 9.68 -34.59
C PHE A 68 -10.70 10.83 -33.78
N GLY A 69 -10.33 10.56 -32.52
CA GLY A 69 -9.77 11.55 -31.62
C GLY A 69 -10.80 12.57 -31.14
N PHE A 70 -10.32 13.75 -30.74
CA PHE A 70 -11.22 14.83 -30.30
C PHE A 70 -11.74 15.60 -31.51
N ARG A 71 -13.02 15.42 -31.82
CA ARG A 71 -13.69 16.03 -32.98
C ARG A 71 -14.95 16.79 -32.58
N ASP A 72 -15.32 17.80 -33.38
CA ASP A 72 -16.58 18.51 -33.27
C ASP A 72 -17.68 17.79 -34.06
N GLY A 73 -18.94 18.08 -33.72
CA GLY A 73 -20.08 17.57 -34.46
C GLY A 73 -20.53 16.19 -33.96
N ALA A 74 -21.23 15.48 -34.82
CA ALA A 74 -21.70 14.11 -34.60
C ALA A 74 -21.18 13.16 -35.65
N TYR A 75 -21.00 11.92 -35.29
CA TYR A 75 -20.66 10.86 -36.22
C TYR A 75 -21.88 9.93 -36.38
N TRP A 76 -22.20 9.62 -37.62
CA TRP A 76 -23.23 8.68 -37.98
C TRP A 76 -22.59 7.41 -38.52
N PHE A 77 -22.97 6.27 -37.97
CA PHE A 77 -22.49 4.94 -38.35
C PHE A 77 -23.64 4.13 -38.85
N HIS A 78 -23.49 3.48 -40.00
CA HIS A 78 -24.51 2.65 -40.61
C HIS A 78 -23.98 1.23 -40.81
N VAL A 79 -24.84 0.23 -40.50
CA VAL A 79 -24.61 -1.19 -40.78
C VAL A 79 -25.91 -1.80 -41.21
N SER A 80 -25.90 -2.57 -42.33
CA SER A 80 -27.02 -3.43 -42.68
C SER A 80 -26.83 -4.80 -42.05
N LEU A 81 -27.86 -5.30 -41.38
CA LEU A 81 -27.84 -6.57 -40.64
C LEU A 81 -28.91 -7.51 -41.24
N VAL A 82 -28.56 -8.79 -41.31
CA VAL A 82 -29.52 -9.87 -41.62
C VAL A 82 -29.33 -10.95 -40.56
N ASN A 83 -30.37 -11.20 -39.78
CA ASN A 83 -30.32 -12.26 -38.79
C ASN A 83 -30.75 -13.59 -39.42
N ARG A 84 -29.80 -14.49 -39.66
CA ARG A 84 -30.05 -15.87 -40.15
C ARG A 84 -30.25 -16.86 -38.98
N ASN A 85 -30.11 -16.42 -37.75
CA ASN A 85 -30.28 -17.24 -36.56
C ASN A 85 -31.69 -17.03 -35.97
N ALA A 86 -32.64 -17.85 -36.37
CA ALA A 86 -34.02 -17.77 -35.87
C ALA A 86 -34.15 -18.04 -34.34
N ARG A 87 -33.15 -18.68 -33.72
CA ARG A 87 -33.15 -18.97 -32.28
C ARG A 87 -32.79 -17.76 -31.41
N GLU A 88 -32.07 -16.78 -32.00
CA GLU A 88 -31.60 -15.59 -31.30
C GLU A 88 -32.18 -14.32 -31.94
N PRO A 89 -33.46 -14.00 -31.69
CA PRO A 89 -34.10 -12.83 -32.28
C PRO A 89 -33.69 -11.52 -31.64
N ARG A 90 -33.06 -11.57 -30.46
CA ARG A 90 -32.59 -10.38 -29.71
C ARG A 90 -31.08 -10.39 -29.57
N TRP A 91 -30.49 -9.27 -29.95
CA TRP A 91 -29.05 -9.03 -29.83
C TRP A 91 -28.80 -7.80 -29.01
N LEU A 92 -27.65 -7.75 -28.35
CA LEU A 92 -27.20 -6.59 -27.61
C LEU A 92 -26.08 -5.87 -28.39
N LEU A 93 -26.35 -4.64 -28.80
CA LEU A 93 -25.33 -3.74 -29.33
C LEU A 93 -24.57 -3.11 -28.14
N VAL A 94 -23.26 -3.26 -28.12
CA VAL A 94 -22.40 -2.68 -27.07
C VAL A 94 -21.38 -1.74 -27.72
N GLN A 95 -21.37 -0.48 -27.28
CA GLN A 95 -20.28 0.44 -27.62
C GLN A 95 -19.19 0.31 -26.53
N ARG A 96 -18.07 -0.30 -26.88
CA ARG A 96 -16.97 -0.57 -25.92
C ARG A 96 -16.12 0.68 -25.63
N TYR A 97 -16.80 1.77 -25.28
CA TYR A 97 -16.21 3.01 -24.80
C TYR A 97 -17.18 3.71 -23.85
N ALA A 98 -16.75 3.94 -22.61
CA ALA A 98 -17.66 4.36 -21.54
C ALA A 98 -17.99 5.85 -21.52
N LEU A 99 -17.19 6.69 -22.20
CA LEU A 99 -17.20 8.16 -22.09
C LEU A 99 -17.81 8.84 -23.33
N SER A 100 -18.83 8.27 -23.93
CA SER A 100 -19.60 8.92 -25.00
C SER A 100 -20.80 9.63 -24.42
N ASP A 101 -20.90 10.95 -24.66
CA ASP A 101 -21.95 11.78 -24.05
C ASP A 101 -23.35 11.39 -24.54
N TYR A 102 -23.55 11.32 -25.86
CA TYR A 102 -24.85 11.02 -26.46
C TYR A 102 -24.68 9.95 -27.53
N ILE A 103 -25.48 8.91 -27.44
CA ILE A 103 -25.55 7.82 -28.38
C ILE A 103 -27.01 7.60 -28.69
N ASP A 104 -27.41 7.81 -29.97
CA ASP A 104 -28.73 7.51 -30.46
C ASP A 104 -28.64 6.31 -31.41
N VAL A 105 -29.40 5.26 -31.15
CA VAL A 105 -29.46 4.04 -31.92
C VAL A 105 -30.83 3.95 -32.61
N TYR A 106 -30.81 3.90 -33.92
CA TYR A 106 -31.99 3.78 -34.75
C TYR A 106 -31.94 2.46 -35.52
N VAL A 107 -33.01 1.67 -35.44
CA VAL A 107 -33.17 0.44 -36.20
C VAL A 107 -34.33 0.62 -37.16
N ARG A 108 -34.06 0.65 -38.46
CA ARG A 108 -35.08 0.71 -39.49
C ARG A 108 -35.39 -0.69 -40.00
N TYR A 109 -36.66 -1.07 -39.87
CA TYR A 109 -37.19 -2.35 -40.30
C TYR A 109 -37.69 -2.28 -41.76
N PRO A 110 -37.89 -3.44 -42.44
CA PRO A 110 -38.40 -3.49 -43.83
C PRO A 110 -39.78 -2.86 -44.00
N ASP A 111 -40.60 -2.86 -42.96
CA ASP A 111 -41.93 -2.25 -42.94
C ASP A 111 -41.89 -0.71 -42.85
N GLY A 112 -40.70 -0.11 -42.76
CA GLY A 112 -40.48 1.32 -42.62
C GLY A 112 -40.53 1.84 -41.18
N ARG A 113 -40.83 1.02 -40.19
CA ARG A 113 -40.80 1.36 -38.76
C ARG A 113 -39.38 1.64 -38.35
N ILE A 114 -39.17 2.69 -37.54
CA ILE A 114 -37.89 3.03 -36.94
C ILE A 114 -38.05 2.91 -35.43
N ALA A 115 -37.29 2.01 -34.82
CA ALA A 115 -37.11 1.97 -33.36
C ALA A 115 -35.95 2.88 -32.97
N HIS A 116 -36.09 3.61 -31.86
CA HIS A 116 -35.08 4.53 -31.34
C HIS A 116 -34.80 4.22 -29.89
N GLN A 117 -33.52 4.20 -29.55
CA GLN A 117 -33.02 4.14 -28.17
C GLN A 117 -31.93 5.18 -28.01
N ALA A 118 -31.83 5.79 -26.82
CA ALA A 118 -30.80 6.79 -26.49
C ALA A 118 -30.02 6.34 -25.26
N GLY A 119 -28.74 6.66 -25.22
CA GLY A 119 -27.84 6.38 -24.12
C GLY A 119 -26.62 7.30 -24.13
N GLY A 120 -25.69 7.07 -23.23
CA GLY A 120 -24.46 7.86 -23.08
C GLY A 120 -24.24 8.25 -21.62
N ASP A 121 -23.12 8.90 -21.32
CA ASP A 121 -22.78 9.32 -19.95
C ASP A 121 -23.34 10.71 -19.60
N ALA A 122 -23.87 11.45 -20.59
CA ALA A 122 -24.68 12.66 -20.38
C ALA A 122 -26.13 12.35 -19.94
N LEU A 123 -26.58 11.09 -20.03
CA LEU A 123 -27.88 10.61 -19.58
C LEU A 123 -27.69 9.80 -18.27
N PRO A 124 -28.73 9.67 -17.43
CA PRO A 124 -28.66 8.82 -16.24
C PRO A 124 -28.26 7.39 -16.58
N PHE A 125 -27.53 6.72 -15.69
CA PHE A 125 -27.03 5.36 -15.92
C PHE A 125 -28.14 4.35 -16.23
N GLU A 126 -29.32 4.54 -15.64
CA GLU A 126 -30.52 3.72 -15.86
C GLU A 126 -31.05 3.76 -17.29
N SER A 127 -30.60 4.71 -18.14
CA SER A 127 -30.96 4.74 -19.58
C SER A 127 -30.37 3.60 -20.38
N ARG A 128 -29.44 2.82 -19.84
CA ARG A 128 -28.81 1.68 -20.49
C ARG A 128 -29.71 0.47 -20.51
N GLY A 129 -29.67 -0.32 -21.59
CA GLY A 129 -30.46 -1.54 -21.74
C GLY A 129 -30.18 -2.61 -20.68
N ILE A 130 -28.92 -2.69 -20.25
CA ILE A 130 -28.45 -3.50 -19.13
C ILE A 130 -27.53 -2.63 -18.27
N GLY A 131 -27.60 -2.76 -16.94
CA GLY A 131 -26.69 -2.12 -16.01
C GLY A 131 -25.27 -2.64 -16.17
N TYR A 132 -24.53 -2.04 -17.10
CA TYR A 132 -23.14 -2.36 -17.41
C TYR A 132 -22.34 -1.10 -17.75
N ARG A 133 -21.06 -1.11 -17.43
CA ARG A 133 -20.16 0.04 -17.59
C ARG A 133 -20.11 0.66 -18.98
N HIS A 134 -20.34 -0.11 -20.03
CA HIS A 134 -20.39 0.38 -21.41
C HIS A 134 -21.83 0.63 -21.85
N PRO A 135 -22.12 1.67 -22.65
CA PRO A 135 -23.41 1.86 -23.26
C PRO A 135 -23.83 0.64 -24.08
N ASN A 136 -25.10 0.22 -23.90
CA ASN A 136 -25.60 -0.97 -24.55
C ASN A 136 -27.09 -0.82 -24.87
N PHE A 137 -27.54 -1.46 -25.95
CA PHE A 137 -28.87 -1.30 -26.55
C PHE A 137 -29.40 -2.62 -27.04
N TRP A 138 -30.65 -2.94 -26.71
CA TRP A 138 -31.30 -4.14 -27.21
C TRP A 138 -31.76 -3.94 -28.64
N LEU A 139 -31.37 -4.83 -29.53
CA LEU A 139 -31.83 -4.88 -30.91
C LEU A 139 -32.73 -6.09 -31.11
N ASP A 140 -33.97 -5.85 -31.55
CA ASP A 140 -34.86 -6.92 -32.00
C ASP A 140 -34.59 -7.10 -33.50
N LEU A 141 -34.01 -8.24 -33.88
CA LEU A 141 -33.61 -8.56 -35.24
C LEU A 141 -34.43 -9.75 -35.74
N PRO A 142 -35.56 -9.51 -36.48
CA PRO A 142 -36.37 -10.58 -37.01
C PRO A 142 -35.55 -11.51 -37.93
N ALA A 143 -35.87 -12.82 -37.91
CA ALA A 143 -35.16 -13.78 -38.72
C ALA A 143 -35.39 -13.54 -40.22
N ASP A 144 -34.31 -13.65 -40.99
CA ASP A 144 -34.27 -13.51 -42.46
C ASP A 144 -34.69 -12.13 -42.98
N GLU A 145 -34.88 -11.15 -42.10
CA GLU A 145 -35.19 -9.78 -42.51
C GLU A 145 -33.91 -8.92 -42.49
N ARG A 146 -33.81 -8.03 -43.48
CA ARG A 146 -32.75 -7.03 -43.52
C ARG A 146 -33.18 -5.81 -42.73
N VAL A 147 -32.39 -5.42 -41.72
CA VAL A 147 -32.57 -4.19 -40.96
C VAL A 147 -31.37 -3.26 -41.17
N ASP A 148 -31.63 -1.95 -41.19
CA ASP A 148 -30.59 -0.94 -41.23
C ASP A 148 -30.42 -0.38 -39.82
N LEU A 149 -29.24 -0.61 -39.25
CA LEU A 149 -28.80 -0.02 -37.98
C LEU A 149 -28.11 1.30 -38.29
N LEU A 150 -28.57 2.39 -37.66
CA LEU A 150 -27.96 3.70 -37.75
C LEU A 150 -27.65 4.18 -36.33
N VAL A 151 -26.39 4.47 -36.04
CA VAL A 151 -25.92 4.92 -34.74
C VAL A 151 -25.35 6.32 -34.89
N ARG A 152 -25.90 7.28 -34.13
CA ARG A 152 -25.39 8.62 -34.02
C ARG A 152 -24.63 8.76 -32.71
N VAL A 153 -23.39 9.22 -32.76
CA VAL A 153 -22.57 9.49 -31.57
C VAL A 153 -22.10 10.92 -31.61
N GLN A 154 -22.34 11.63 -30.52
CA GLN A 154 -21.84 12.99 -30.30
C GLN A 154 -21.18 13.02 -28.94
N SER A 155 -19.90 13.46 -28.88
CA SER A 155 -19.16 13.48 -27.63
C SER A 155 -18.17 14.63 -27.57
N GLN A 156 -17.99 15.17 -26.36
CA GLN A 156 -16.93 16.11 -26.03
C GLN A 156 -15.63 15.39 -25.66
N SER A 157 -15.71 14.08 -25.40
CA SER A 157 -14.56 13.20 -25.15
C SER A 157 -13.88 12.80 -26.46
N SER A 158 -12.91 11.88 -26.38
CA SER A 158 -12.34 11.25 -27.58
C SER A 158 -13.40 10.44 -28.31
N MET A 159 -13.59 10.71 -29.61
CA MET A 159 -14.55 9.97 -30.44
C MET A 159 -14.01 8.57 -30.74
N GLN A 160 -14.40 7.63 -29.92
CA GLN A 160 -14.08 6.21 -30.05
C GLN A 160 -15.40 5.42 -30.10
N VAL A 161 -15.69 4.74 -31.20
CA VAL A 161 -16.98 4.10 -31.42
C VAL A 161 -16.81 2.64 -31.85
N PRO A 162 -16.15 1.79 -31.02
CA PRO A 162 -16.13 0.35 -31.27
C PRO A 162 -17.50 -0.24 -30.98
N LEU A 163 -18.19 -0.73 -32.03
CA LEU A 163 -19.52 -1.31 -31.97
C LEU A 163 -19.42 -2.82 -32.15
N ASP A 164 -19.88 -3.56 -31.16
CA ASP A 164 -19.93 -5.03 -31.20
C ASP A 164 -21.34 -5.53 -30.89
N LEU A 165 -21.74 -6.62 -31.53
CA LEU A 165 -22.99 -7.33 -31.26
C LEU A 165 -22.71 -8.59 -30.45
N TYR A 166 -23.58 -8.85 -29.49
CA TYR A 166 -23.53 -10.03 -28.62
C TYR A 166 -24.90 -10.69 -28.53
N THR A 167 -24.92 -12.01 -28.50
CA THR A 167 -26.09 -12.72 -27.97
C THR A 167 -26.19 -12.50 -26.47
N PRO A 168 -27.36 -12.66 -25.84
CA PRO A 168 -27.48 -12.50 -24.37
C PRO A 168 -26.49 -13.36 -23.57
N THR A 169 -26.30 -14.60 -23.98
CA THR A 169 -25.35 -15.54 -23.37
C THR A 169 -23.90 -15.09 -23.51
N ALA A 170 -23.48 -14.71 -24.71
CA ALA A 170 -22.11 -14.22 -24.94
C ALA A 170 -21.82 -12.92 -24.18
N PHE A 171 -22.82 -12.05 -24.01
CA PHE A 171 -22.67 -10.84 -23.22
C PHE A 171 -22.49 -11.15 -21.71
N ILE A 172 -23.22 -12.16 -21.20
CA ILE A 172 -23.03 -12.61 -19.80
C ILE A 172 -21.59 -13.09 -19.59
N ASP A 173 -21.05 -13.89 -20.50
CA ASP A 173 -19.67 -14.38 -20.42
C ASP A 173 -18.65 -13.23 -20.52
N LEU A 174 -18.84 -12.31 -21.48
CA LEU A 174 -18.00 -11.11 -21.61
C LEU A 174 -18.02 -10.27 -20.31
N SER A 175 -19.22 -10.03 -19.77
CA SER A 175 -19.40 -9.24 -18.56
C SER A 175 -18.71 -9.87 -17.36
N ARG A 176 -18.89 -11.18 -17.18
CA ARG A 176 -18.23 -11.95 -16.10
C ARG A 176 -16.71 -11.88 -16.21
N ASP A 177 -16.15 -12.13 -17.39
CA ASP A 177 -14.71 -12.17 -17.60
C ASP A 177 -14.09 -10.76 -17.44
N ALA A 178 -14.79 -9.73 -17.93
CA ALA A 178 -14.38 -8.34 -17.73
C ALA A 178 -14.43 -7.93 -16.26
N GLN A 179 -15.47 -8.34 -15.51
CA GLN A 179 -15.56 -8.05 -14.08
C GLN A 179 -14.47 -8.77 -13.27
N LEU A 180 -14.15 -10.03 -13.64
CA LEU A 180 -13.05 -10.77 -13.02
C LEU A 180 -11.70 -10.06 -13.24
N ALA A 181 -11.39 -9.68 -14.48
CA ALA A 181 -10.15 -8.99 -14.83
C ALA A 181 -10.01 -7.64 -14.08
N ILE A 182 -11.08 -6.86 -14.05
CA ILE A 182 -11.16 -5.60 -13.30
C ILE A 182 -11.02 -5.85 -11.81
N GLY A 183 -11.72 -6.84 -11.26
CA GLY A 183 -11.65 -7.22 -9.86
C GLY A 183 -10.24 -7.62 -9.42
N ILE A 184 -9.53 -8.39 -10.25
CA ILE A 184 -8.11 -8.74 -10.01
C ILE A 184 -7.25 -7.47 -9.99
N TYR A 185 -7.41 -6.57 -10.96
CA TYR A 185 -6.63 -5.33 -11.01
C TYR A 185 -6.83 -4.47 -9.76
N TYR A 186 -8.09 -4.18 -9.38
CA TYR A 186 -8.38 -3.39 -8.19
C TYR A 186 -8.06 -4.12 -6.89
N GLY A 187 -8.12 -5.47 -6.88
CA GLY A 187 -7.65 -6.30 -5.78
C GLY A 187 -6.15 -6.12 -5.54
N ILE A 188 -5.34 -6.17 -6.60
CA ILE A 188 -3.88 -5.91 -6.53
C ILE A 188 -3.62 -4.49 -6.04
N LEU A 189 -4.30 -3.49 -6.61
CA LEU A 189 -4.16 -2.08 -6.23
C LEU A 189 -4.49 -1.88 -4.75
N THR A 190 -5.59 -2.45 -4.27
CA THR A 190 -6.03 -2.36 -2.87
C THR A 190 -5.04 -3.04 -1.92
N ALA A 191 -4.55 -4.23 -2.27
CA ALA A 191 -3.55 -4.94 -1.47
C ALA A 191 -2.25 -4.13 -1.36
N LEU A 192 -1.75 -3.58 -2.48
CA LEU A 192 -0.56 -2.74 -2.50
C LEU A 192 -0.77 -1.40 -1.77
N PHE A 193 -1.98 -0.82 -1.87
CA PHE A 193 -2.34 0.37 -1.10
C PHE A 193 -2.20 0.12 0.41
N PHE A 194 -2.85 -0.93 0.95
CA PHE A 194 -2.78 -1.23 2.37
C PHE A 194 -1.37 -1.63 2.82
N TYR A 195 -0.63 -2.38 2.01
CA TYR A 195 0.77 -2.68 2.28
C TYR A 195 1.62 -1.40 2.44
N ASN A 196 1.52 -0.48 1.48
CA ASN A 196 2.27 0.78 1.54
C ASN A 196 1.74 1.74 2.62
N LEU A 197 0.44 1.67 2.95
CA LEU A 197 -0.15 2.43 4.05
C LEU A 197 0.46 2.03 5.40
N VAL A 198 0.59 0.72 5.66
CA VAL A 198 1.24 0.21 6.87
C VAL A 198 2.70 0.68 6.92
N LEU A 199 3.41 0.61 5.79
CA LEU A 199 4.78 1.11 5.71
C LEU A 199 4.85 2.62 5.98
N TRP A 200 3.97 3.42 5.39
CA TRP A 200 3.93 4.86 5.66
C TRP A 200 3.65 5.18 7.13
N LEU A 201 2.67 4.52 7.74
CA LEU A 201 2.33 4.71 9.15
C LEU A 201 3.51 4.36 10.08
N THR A 202 4.29 3.35 9.70
CA THR A 202 5.45 2.87 10.47
C THR A 202 6.68 3.76 10.28
N LEU A 203 6.97 4.15 9.03
CA LEU A 203 8.21 4.81 8.65
C LEU A 203 8.12 6.33 8.63
N ARG A 204 6.90 6.87 8.41
CA ARG A 204 6.62 8.31 8.30
C ARG A 204 7.43 9.02 7.19
N ASP A 205 7.96 8.26 6.20
CA ASP A 205 8.66 8.83 5.05
C ASP A 205 7.65 9.44 4.07
N PRO A 206 7.82 10.73 3.67
CA PRO A 206 6.94 11.40 2.71
C PRO A 206 6.82 10.70 1.35
N SER A 207 7.83 9.89 0.94
CA SER A 207 7.78 9.17 -0.33
C SER A 207 6.64 8.15 -0.36
N TYR A 208 6.40 7.44 0.76
CA TYR A 208 5.27 6.51 0.85
C TYR A 208 3.92 7.22 0.81
N PHE A 209 3.79 8.39 1.43
CA PHE A 209 2.56 9.19 1.38
C PHE A 209 2.23 9.60 -0.06
N TRP A 210 3.21 10.16 -0.78
CA TRP A 210 2.99 10.60 -2.16
C TRP A 210 2.79 9.43 -3.13
N TYR A 211 3.37 8.28 -2.81
CA TYR A 211 3.11 7.04 -3.54
C TYR A 211 1.68 6.55 -3.34
N LEU A 212 1.18 6.53 -2.09
CA LEU A 212 -0.22 6.21 -1.78
C LEU A 212 -1.19 7.16 -2.49
N PHE A 213 -0.88 8.46 -2.46
CA PHE A 213 -1.68 9.46 -3.16
C PHE A 213 -1.71 9.19 -4.67
N HIS A 214 -0.55 8.89 -5.28
CA HIS A 214 -0.46 8.53 -6.69
C HIS A 214 -1.28 7.29 -7.05
N ILE A 215 -1.11 6.18 -6.31
CA ILE A 215 -1.86 4.94 -6.53
C ILE A 215 -3.37 5.20 -6.48
N THR A 216 -3.83 5.94 -5.47
CA THR A 216 -5.25 6.24 -5.29
C THR A 216 -5.78 7.11 -6.43
N ALA A 217 -5.08 8.20 -6.74
CA ALA A 217 -5.49 9.12 -7.81
C ALA A 217 -5.46 8.43 -9.18
N PHE A 218 -4.44 7.63 -9.46
CA PHE A 218 -4.34 6.88 -10.72
C PHE A 218 -5.37 5.74 -10.80
N GLY A 219 -5.62 5.03 -9.69
CA GLY A 219 -6.72 4.08 -9.59
C GLY A 219 -8.06 4.73 -9.92
N MET A 220 -8.28 5.98 -9.47
CA MET A 220 -9.47 6.76 -9.78
C MET A 220 -9.53 7.15 -11.26
N VAL A 221 -8.41 7.51 -11.90
CA VAL A 221 -8.35 7.72 -13.37
C VAL A 221 -8.89 6.50 -14.10
N LEU A 222 -8.36 5.32 -13.81
CA LEU A 222 -8.81 4.10 -14.49
C LEU A 222 -10.25 3.72 -14.12
N PHE A 223 -10.68 4.01 -12.90
CA PHE A 223 -12.03 3.77 -12.44
C PHE A 223 -13.05 4.60 -13.24
N THR A 224 -12.72 5.87 -13.48
CA THR A 224 -13.55 6.76 -14.29
C THR A 224 -13.50 6.40 -15.78
N LEU A 225 -12.29 6.19 -16.34
CA LEU A 225 -12.11 5.84 -17.76
C LEU A 225 -12.77 4.51 -18.13
N ASN A 226 -12.80 3.54 -17.22
CA ASN A 226 -13.48 2.26 -17.42
C ASN A 226 -15.01 2.34 -17.24
N GLY A 227 -15.57 3.50 -16.88
CA GLY A 227 -16.99 3.71 -16.67
C GLY A 227 -17.52 3.22 -15.32
N LEU A 228 -16.66 2.68 -14.45
CA LEU A 228 -17.05 2.19 -13.12
C LEU A 228 -17.46 3.32 -12.17
N GLY A 229 -16.84 4.49 -12.31
CA GLY A 229 -17.22 5.67 -11.53
C GLY A 229 -18.68 6.06 -11.78
N PHE A 230 -19.12 6.03 -13.04
CA PHE A 230 -20.49 6.29 -13.43
C PHE A 230 -21.44 5.17 -13.00
N GLU A 231 -21.02 3.91 -13.07
CA GLU A 231 -21.81 2.76 -12.64
C GLU A 231 -22.06 2.73 -11.14
N TYR A 232 -21.01 2.97 -10.30
CA TYR A 232 -21.08 2.68 -8.87
C TYR A 232 -21.09 3.91 -7.96
N LEU A 233 -20.45 5.04 -8.34
CA LEU A 233 -20.26 6.17 -7.45
C LEU A 233 -21.22 7.33 -7.73
N TRP A 234 -21.52 7.62 -9.00
CA TRP A 234 -22.37 8.75 -9.37
C TRP A 234 -23.34 8.45 -10.54
N PRO A 235 -24.15 7.37 -10.48
CA PRO A 235 -25.03 6.95 -11.59
C PRO A 235 -26.05 8.02 -12.01
N ASN A 236 -26.37 8.94 -11.10
CA ASN A 236 -27.38 9.98 -11.32
C ASN A 236 -26.77 11.39 -11.48
N SER A 237 -25.42 11.48 -11.65
CA SER A 237 -24.75 12.77 -11.76
C SER A 237 -23.85 12.83 -12.99
N PRO A 238 -24.39 13.17 -14.19
CA PRO A 238 -23.60 13.42 -15.38
C PRO A 238 -22.53 14.50 -15.17
N TRP A 239 -22.81 15.52 -14.33
CA TRP A 239 -21.82 16.53 -13.98
C TRP A 239 -20.57 15.94 -13.33
N LEU A 240 -20.74 14.99 -12.39
CA LEU A 240 -19.58 14.28 -11.80
C LEU A 240 -18.89 13.37 -12.81
N ALA A 241 -19.64 12.73 -13.72
CA ALA A 241 -19.07 11.95 -14.81
C ALA A 241 -18.10 12.81 -15.64
N ASP A 242 -18.54 14.00 -16.05
CA ASP A 242 -17.72 14.94 -16.82
C ASP A 242 -16.49 15.43 -16.04
N LYS A 243 -16.68 15.89 -14.80
CA LYS A 243 -15.60 16.54 -14.04
C LYS A 243 -14.57 15.57 -13.49
N SER A 244 -14.97 14.33 -13.19
CA SER A 244 -14.12 13.33 -12.53
C SER A 244 -12.91 12.92 -13.37
N VAL A 245 -13.05 12.83 -14.69
CA VAL A 245 -11.96 12.38 -15.59
C VAL A 245 -10.81 13.38 -15.62
N PRO A 246 -10.98 14.66 -16.03
CA PRO A 246 -9.88 15.62 -16.06
C PRO A 246 -9.32 15.91 -14.66
N LEU A 247 -10.17 15.91 -13.62
CA LEU A 247 -9.74 16.12 -12.25
C LEU A 247 -8.83 14.97 -11.77
N SER A 248 -9.25 13.73 -11.97
CA SER A 248 -8.46 12.56 -11.56
C SER A 248 -7.12 12.47 -12.30
N ILE A 249 -7.08 12.82 -13.61
CA ILE A 249 -5.83 12.92 -14.37
C ILE A 249 -4.88 13.95 -13.75
N CYS A 250 -5.36 15.14 -13.44
CA CYS A 250 -4.53 16.18 -12.81
C CYS A 250 -4.00 15.73 -11.44
N LEU A 251 -4.85 15.12 -10.60
CA LEU A 251 -4.44 14.61 -9.29
C LEU A 251 -3.41 13.49 -9.41
N ALA A 252 -3.59 12.57 -10.34
CA ALA A 252 -2.64 11.49 -10.59
C ALA A 252 -1.27 12.03 -11.03
N LEU A 253 -1.24 13.06 -11.90
CA LEU A 253 -0.01 13.71 -12.35
C LEU A 253 0.67 14.50 -11.22
N ILE A 254 -0.08 15.18 -10.36
CA ILE A 254 0.45 15.82 -9.14
C ILE A 254 1.11 14.77 -8.24
N GLY A 255 0.40 13.69 -7.95
CA GLY A 255 0.92 12.59 -7.13
C GLY A 255 2.18 11.98 -7.71
N MET A 256 2.16 11.69 -9.02
CA MET A 256 3.27 11.15 -9.78
C MET A 256 4.52 12.04 -9.72
N LEU A 257 4.36 13.32 -10.01
CA LEU A 257 5.45 14.31 -10.00
C LEU A 257 6.02 14.52 -8.59
N GLN A 258 5.16 14.60 -7.59
CA GLN A 258 5.58 14.80 -6.21
C GLN A 258 6.25 13.55 -5.63
N PHE A 259 5.77 12.36 -5.99
CA PHE A 259 6.43 11.11 -5.65
C PHE A 259 7.82 11.02 -6.29
N ALA A 260 7.92 11.27 -7.61
CA ALA A 260 9.22 11.31 -8.29
C ALA A 260 10.18 12.31 -7.64
N ARG A 261 9.69 13.51 -7.28
CA ARG A 261 10.46 14.55 -6.61
C ARG A 261 11.05 14.09 -5.28
N THR A 262 10.24 13.40 -4.46
CA THR A 262 10.66 12.91 -3.14
C THR A 262 11.55 11.67 -3.25
N PHE A 263 11.18 10.72 -4.09
CA PHE A 263 11.93 9.47 -4.27
C PHE A 263 13.32 9.68 -4.88
N LEU A 264 13.42 10.57 -5.90
CA LEU A 264 14.67 10.91 -6.57
C LEU A 264 15.48 11.98 -5.84
N GLU A 265 15.02 12.47 -4.69
CA GLU A 265 15.69 13.48 -3.88
C GLU A 265 16.05 14.74 -4.68
N LEU A 266 15.15 15.21 -5.56
CA LEU A 266 15.42 16.31 -6.49
C LEU A 266 15.90 17.60 -5.81
N PRO A 267 15.37 18.02 -4.64
CA PRO A 267 15.83 19.24 -3.95
C PRO A 267 17.34 19.24 -3.68
N GLN A 268 17.90 18.05 -3.38
CA GLN A 268 19.32 17.89 -3.04
C GLN A 268 20.18 17.64 -4.28
N ARG A 269 19.64 16.88 -5.25
CA ARG A 269 20.43 16.38 -6.39
C ARG A 269 20.38 17.27 -7.62
N TRP A 270 19.24 17.93 -7.87
CA TRP A 270 19.05 18.73 -9.07
C TRP A 270 18.02 19.86 -8.89
N ARG A 271 18.46 21.04 -8.44
CA ARG A 271 17.59 22.19 -8.16
C ARG A 271 16.74 22.64 -9.34
N LEU A 272 17.31 22.68 -10.57
CA LEU A 272 16.54 23.04 -11.77
C LEU A 272 15.42 22.02 -12.06
N GLY A 273 15.72 20.72 -11.94
CA GLY A 273 14.71 19.67 -12.06
C GLY A 273 13.64 19.77 -11.00
N ASN A 274 14.02 20.09 -9.76
CA ASN A 274 13.07 20.32 -8.66
C ASN A 274 12.12 21.50 -8.98
N ASN A 275 12.66 22.62 -9.43
CA ASN A 275 11.86 23.81 -9.74
C ASN A 275 10.92 23.57 -10.93
N GLY A 276 11.39 22.87 -11.98
CA GLY A 276 10.56 22.47 -13.11
C GLY A 276 9.43 21.52 -12.70
N THR A 277 9.73 20.55 -11.80
CA THR A 277 8.71 19.65 -11.26
C THR A 277 7.67 20.40 -10.42
N LEU A 278 8.09 21.36 -9.59
CA LEU A 278 7.15 22.20 -8.82
C LEU A 278 6.29 23.09 -9.71
N ALA A 279 6.86 23.64 -10.80
CA ALA A 279 6.10 24.41 -11.77
C ALA A 279 5.03 23.56 -12.48
N LEU A 280 5.35 22.31 -12.84
CA LEU A 280 4.37 21.38 -13.40
C LEU A 280 3.30 20.99 -12.38
N ILE A 281 3.66 20.76 -11.12
CA ILE A 281 2.69 20.49 -10.04
C ILE A 281 1.73 21.68 -9.88
N ALA A 282 2.25 22.89 -9.85
CA ALA A 282 1.43 24.11 -9.78
C ALA A 282 0.51 24.25 -11.01
N PHE A 283 1.02 23.96 -12.20
CA PHE A 283 0.21 23.95 -13.42
C PHE A 283 -0.95 22.94 -13.32
N PHE A 284 -0.69 21.69 -12.89
CA PHE A 284 -1.75 20.69 -12.76
C PHE A 284 -2.72 21.02 -11.63
N ALA A 285 -2.27 21.65 -10.55
CA ALA A 285 -3.17 22.11 -9.49
C ALA A 285 -4.11 23.22 -9.97
N LEU A 286 -3.58 24.17 -10.75
CA LEU A 286 -4.40 25.22 -11.38
C LEU A 286 -5.35 24.63 -12.43
N LEU A 287 -4.90 23.67 -13.23
CA LEU A 287 -5.75 22.99 -14.20
C LEU A 287 -6.84 22.17 -13.52
N ALA A 288 -6.55 21.51 -12.40
CA ALA A 288 -7.54 20.77 -11.61
C ALA A 288 -8.64 21.71 -11.08
N ALA A 289 -8.26 22.88 -10.55
CA ALA A 289 -9.21 23.90 -10.12
C ALA A 289 -10.02 24.47 -11.31
N ALA A 290 -9.36 24.77 -12.40
CA ALA A 290 -9.99 25.29 -13.62
C ALA A 290 -10.94 24.25 -14.26
N ALA A 291 -10.64 22.94 -14.16
CA ALA A 291 -11.46 21.89 -14.72
C ALA A 291 -12.87 21.83 -14.08
N LEU A 292 -13.06 22.36 -12.88
CA LEU A 292 -14.37 22.42 -12.23
C LEU A 292 -15.31 23.41 -12.94
N GLU A 293 -14.76 24.50 -13.49
CA GLU A 293 -15.51 25.57 -14.14
C GLU A 293 -15.50 25.47 -15.68
N LEU A 294 -14.36 25.04 -16.26
CA LEU A 294 -14.20 24.95 -17.70
C LEU A 294 -15.12 23.88 -18.32
N PRO A 295 -15.56 24.07 -19.58
CA PRO A 295 -16.22 23.00 -20.33
C PRO A 295 -15.35 21.74 -20.37
N TYR A 296 -16.01 20.56 -20.27
CA TYR A 296 -15.34 19.27 -20.24
C TYR A 296 -14.31 19.11 -21.35
N ARG A 297 -14.71 19.44 -22.59
CA ARG A 297 -13.88 19.34 -23.79
C ARG A 297 -12.53 20.06 -23.68
N ILE A 298 -12.54 21.29 -23.13
CA ILE A 298 -11.32 22.09 -22.97
C ILE A 298 -10.43 21.43 -21.90
N SER A 299 -11.02 21.09 -20.77
CA SER A 299 -10.32 20.50 -19.63
C SER A 299 -9.65 19.17 -19.99
N ILE A 300 -10.40 18.28 -20.65
CA ILE A 300 -9.89 16.95 -21.01
C ILE A 300 -8.80 17.01 -22.08
N GLN A 301 -8.93 17.90 -23.09
CA GLN A 301 -7.92 18.04 -24.12
C GLN A 301 -6.62 18.60 -23.55
N ILE A 302 -6.67 19.61 -22.69
CA ILE A 302 -5.49 20.16 -22.03
C ILE A 302 -4.86 19.10 -21.12
N ALA A 303 -5.65 18.44 -20.28
CA ALA A 303 -5.16 17.41 -19.39
C ALA A 303 -4.49 16.26 -20.17
N THR A 304 -5.13 15.75 -21.22
CA THR A 304 -4.60 14.64 -22.03
C THR A 304 -3.31 15.01 -22.76
N LYS A 305 -3.20 16.22 -23.32
CA LYS A 305 -1.94 16.71 -23.91
C LYS A 305 -0.85 16.85 -22.85
N ALA A 306 -1.19 17.39 -21.70
CA ALA A 306 -0.28 17.61 -20.60
C ALA A 306 0.25 16.30 -19.97
N VAL A 307 -0.47 15.17 -20.08
CA VAL A 307 0.03 13.83 -19.71
C VAL A 307 1.36 13.55 -20.42
N LEU A 308 1.45 13.77 -21.74
CA LEU A 308 2.67 13.50 -22.51
C LEU A 308 3.85 14.34 -22.02
N PHE A 309 3.60 15.62 -21.65
CA PHE A 309 4.63 16.46 -21.04
C PHE A 309 5.08 15.96 -19.68
N GLY A 310 4.13 15.54 -18.83
CA GLY A 310 4.43 14.97 -17.52
C GLY A 310 5.26 13.69 -17.63
N VAL A 311 4.87 12.78 -18.53
CA VAL A 311 5.59 11.55 -18.85
C VAL A 311 7.01 11.83 -19.32
N ALA A 312 7.17 12.71 -20.33
CA ALA A 312 8.48 13.10 -20.85
C ALA A 312 9.35 13.75 -19.78
N TRP A 313 8.77 14.62 -18.94
CA TRP A 313 9.49 15.28 -17.87
C TRP A 313 10.05 14.28 -16.85
N ILE A 314 9.25 13.32 -16.41
CA ILE A 314 9.69 12.27 -15.46
C ILE A 314 10.81 11.42 -16.06
N ALA A 315 10.70 11.04 -17.32
CA ALA A 315 11.77 10.31 -18.00
C ALA A 315 13.07 11.11 -18.01
N ILE A 316 13.02 12.40 -18.39
CA ILE A 316 14.18 13.30 -18.39
C ILE A 316 14.78 13.41 -16.98
N VAL A 317 13.96 13.70 -15.97
CA VAL A 317 14.40 13.87 -14.58
C VAL A 317 15.07 12.59 -14.08
N THR A 318 14.48 11.45 -14.35
CA THR A 318 15.01 10.14 -13.93
C THR A 318 16.36 9.84 -14.57
N ILE A 319 16.48 10.08 -15.90
CA ILE A 319 17.75 9.88 -16.63
C ILE A 319 18.84 10.82 -16.12
N VAL A 320 18.52 12.08 -15.86
CA VAL A 320 19.51 13.05 -15.34
C VAL A 320 19.99 12.64 -13.95
N VAL A 321 19.09 12.22 -13.05
CA VAL A 321 19.44 11.79 -11.70
C VAL A 321 20.24 10.48 -11.73
N LEU A 322 19.90 9.57 -12.64
CA LEU A 322 20.67 8.34 -12.86
C LEU A 322 22.11 8.64 -13.31
N ARG A 323 22.28 9.55 -14.28
CA ARG A 323 23.62 10.00 -14.73
C ARG A 323 24.43 10.72 -13.65
N ARG A 324 23.77 11.24 -12.62
CA ARG A 324 24.41 11.83 -11.42
C ARG A 324 24.79 10.82 -10.35
N GLY A 325 24.69 9.51 -10.64
CA GLY A 325 25.18 8.44 -9.78
C GLY A 325 24.19 7.96 -8.70
N TYR A 326 22.90 8.30 -8.81
CA TYR A 326 21.91 7.76 -7.87
C TYR A 326 21.41 6.39 -8.32
N ALA A 327 22.01 5.32 -7.79
CA ALA A 327 21.73 3.95 -8.21
C ALA A 327 20.26 3.53 -8.04
N SER A 328 19.57 4.05 -7.02
CA SER A 328 18.13 3.76 -6.80
C SER A 328 17.23 4.29 -7.95
N ALA A 329 17.71 5.27 -8.74
CA ALA A 329 16.98 5.79 -9.90
C ALA A 329 16.85 4.75 -11.03
N TRP A 330 17.71 3.73 -11.11
CA TRP A 330 17.59 2.65 -12.09
C TRP A 330 16.33 1.80 -11.87
N LEU A 331 16.09 1.41 -10.62
CA LEU A 331 14.90 0.63 -10.30
C LEU A 331 13.61 1.42 -10.49
N PHE A 332 13.66 2.72 -10.17
CA PHE A 332 12.59 3.66 -10.48
C PHE A 332 12.35 3.74 -12.00
N PHE A 333 13.40 3.91 -12.79
CA PHE A 333 13.29 3.98 -14.25
C PHE A 333 12.69 2.69 -14.84
N ALA A 334 13.18 1.53 -14.40
CA ALA A 334 12.67 0.24 -14.86
C ALA A 334 11.19 0.02 -14.52
N ALA A 335 10.77 0.39 -13.29
CA ALA A 335 9.39 0.30 -12.85
C ALA A 335 8.47 1.20 -13.70
N TRP A 336 8.92 2.40 -14.02
CA TRP A 336 8.11 3.39 -14.73
C TRP A 336 8.13 3.24 -16.26
N ALA A 337 9.17 2.64 -16.83
CA ALA A 337 9.30 2.56 -18.29
C ALA A 337 8.07 1.91 -18.95
N LEU A 338 7.61 0.79 -18.42
CA LEU A 338 6.45 0.07 -18.96
C LEU A 338 5.13 0.86 -18.74
N PHE A 339 4.98 1.46 -17.58
CA PHE A 339 3.83 2.31 -17.27
C PHE A 339 3.77 3.55 -18.18
N LEU A 340 4.90 4.24 -18.36
CA LEU A 340 4.99 5.41 -19.23
C LEU A 340 4.72 5.05 -20.70
N LEU A 341 5.19 3.88 -21.15
CA LEU A 341 4.89 3.37 -22.49
C LEU A 341 3.39 3.09 -22.66
N GLY A 342 2.77 2.41 -21.70
CA GLY A 342 1.33 2.13 -21.70
C GLY A 342 0.50 3.41 -21.70
N THR A 343 0.84 4.37 -20.84
CA THR A 343 0.17 5.68 -20.75
C THR A 343 0.30 6.49 -22.04
N THR A 344 1.49 6.47 -22.65
CA THR A 344 1.72 7.15 -23.94
C THR A 344 0.88 6.50 -25.03
N SER A 345 0.88 5.17 -25.15
CA SER A 345 0.09 4.44 -26.13
C SER A 345 -1.41 4.71 -25.98
N PHE A 346 -1.92 4.64 -24.76
CA PHE A 346 -3.32 4.97 -24.46
C PHE A 346 -3.68 6.41 -24.82
N THR A 347 -2.80 7.35 -24.52
CA THR A 347 -2.99 8.77 -24.89
C THR A 347 -3.03 8.95 -26.41
N LEU A 348 -2.16 8.26 -27.16
CA LEU A 348 -2.15 8.34 -28.62
C LEU A 348 -3.39 7.71 -29.25
N VAL A 349 -3.99 6.67 -28.64
CA VAL A 349 -5.32 6.16 -29.05
C VAL A 349 -6.39 7.23 -28.82
N ALA A 350 -6.36 7.92 -27.67
CA ALA A 350 -7.32 8.99 -27.40
C ALA A 350 -7.26 10.14 -28.41
N PHE A 351 -6.10 10.38 -29.03
CA PHE A 351 -5.96 11.34 -30.13
C PHE A 351 -6.29 10.75 -31.52
N GLY A 352 -6.64 9.46 -31.62
CA GLY A 352 -6.89 8.79 -32.88
C GLY A 352 -5.62 8.55 -33.74
N ILE A 353 -4.44 8.60 -33.14
CA ILE A 353 -3.15 8.36 -33.81
C ILE A 353 -2.85 6.87 -33.89
N LEU A 354 -3.09 6.14 -32.80
CA LEU A 354 -2.97 4.67 -32.73
C LEU A 354 -4.34 4.01 -32.72
N GLN A 355 -4.38 2.78 -33.25
CA GLN A 355 -5.57 1.94 -33.19
C GLN A 355 -5.76 1.34 -31.80
N LYS A 356 -7.00 1.14 -31.41
CA LYS A 356 -7.38 0.44 -30.19
C LYS A 356 -7.18 -1.06 -30.37
N THR A 357 -6.14 -1.59 -29.72
CA THR A 357 -5.81 -3.01 -29.67
C THR A 357 -5.79 -3.47 -28.22
N PHE A 358 -5.70 -4.76 -27.95
CA PHE A 358 -5.54 -5.27 -26.60
C PHE A 358 -4.37 -4.58 -25.85
N TYR A 359 -3.23 -4.43 -26.50
CA TYR A 359 -2.04 -3.82 -25.89
C TYR A 359 -2.18 -2.32 -25.64
N THR A 360 -2.83 -1.58 -26.54
CA THR A 360 -3.01 -0.13 -26.38
C THR A 360 -4.14 0.21 -25.42
N GLU A 361 -5.13 -0.67 -25.26
CA GLU A 361 -6.22 -0.51 -24.31
C GLU A 361 -5.83 -0.90 -22.88
N TYR A 362 -5.25 -2.10 -22.71
CA TYR A 362 -4.92 -2.64 -21.38
C TYR A 362 -3.46 -2.43 -20.97
N GLY A 363 -2.61 -1.93 -21.86
CA GLY A 363 -1.18 -1.70 -21.57
C GLY A 363 -0.95 -0.77 -20.39
N VAL A 364 -1.82 0.21 -20.19
CA VAL A 364 -1.75 1.13 -19.06
C VAL A 364 -2.10 0.44 -17.73
N GLN A 365 -3.09 -0.47 -17.70
CA GLN A 365 -3.43 -1.26 -16.52
C GLN A 365 -2.33 -2.24 -16.17
N ILE A 366 -1.83 -2.98 -17.16
CA ILE A 366 -0.73 -3.95 -16.98
C ILE A 366 0.52 -3.21 -16.53
N GLY A 367 0.86 -2.11 -17.18
CA GLY A 367 2.02 -1.28 -16.86
C GLY A 367 1.94 -0.71 -15.46
N SER A 368 0.77 -0.21 -15.04
CA SER A 368 0.58 0.34 -13.69
C SER A 368 0.63 -0.74 -12.60
N ALA A 369 0.06 -1.92 -12.84
CA ALA A 369 0.14 -3.02 -11.87
C ALA A 369 1.60 -3.47 -11.63
N LEU A 370 2.38 -3.60 -12.72
CA LEU A 370 3.80 -3.92 -12.64
C LEU A 370 4.63 -2.78 -12.01
N GLU A 371 4.35 -1.54 -12.38
CA GLU A 371 4.96 -0.35 -11.77
C GLU A 371 4.72 -0.34 -10.27
N MET A 372 3.47 -0.50 -9.82
CA MET A 372 3.11 -0.50 -8.41
C MET A 372 3.85 -1.60 -7.62
N LEU A 373 3.93 -2.80 -8.18
CA LEU A 373 4.68 -3.91 -7.58
C LEU A 373 6.18 -3.60 -7.47
N LEU A 374 6.79 -3.16 -8.58
CA LEU A 374 8.23 -2.87 -8.63
C LEU A 374 8.59 -1.68 -7.74
N LEU A 375 7.76 -0.64 -7.68
CA LEU A 375 7.98 0.50 -6.79
C LEU A 375 7.83 0.14 -5.32
N SER A 376 6.88 -0.73 -4.97
CA SER A 376 6.78 -1.24 -3.61
C SER A 376 8.04 -1.99 -3.19
N ILE A 377 8.62 -2.79 -4.10
CA ILE A 377 9.92 -3.45 -3.89
C ILE A 377 11.06 -2.41 -3.82
N ALA A 378 11.04 -1.40 -4.69
CA ALA A 378 12.05 -0.34 -4.73
C ALA A 378 12.08 0.47 -3.42
N LEU A 379 10.89 0.85 -2.93
CA LEU A 379 10.74 1.53 -1.65
C LEU A 379 11.22 0.66 -0.48
N GLY A 380 10.87 -0.63 -0.47
CA GLY A 380 11.34 -1.58 0.52
C GLY A 380 12.88 -1.72 0.53
N ARG A 381 13.50 -1.84 -0.65
CA ARG A 381 14.98 -1.88 -0.79
C ARG A 381 15.63 -0.58 -0.34
N ARG A 382 15.05 0.57 -0.73
CA ARG A 382 15.55 1.89 -0.28
C ARG A 382 15.53 1.97 1.24
N TYR A 383 14.45 1.55 1.87
CA TYR A 383 14.34 1.53 3.32
C TYR A 383 15.38 0.62 3.97
N SER A 384 15.53 -0.61 3.46
CA SER A 384 16.54 -1.55 3.95
C SER A 384 17.95 -0.96 3.85
N SER A 385 18.27 -0.32 2.72
CA SER A 385 19.57 0.36 2.52
C SER A 385 19.78 1.50 3.51
N LEU A 386 18.78 2.38 3.71
CA LEU A 386 18.85 3.48 4.67
C LEU A 386 18.97 2.97 6.11
N ARG A 387 18.28 1.89 6.43
CA ARG A 387 18.36 1.25 7.75
C ARG A 387 19.75 0.69 8.01
N SER A 388 20.30 -0.07 7.06
CA SER A 388 21.66 -0.64 7.16
C SER A 388 22.70 0.47 7.31
N GLU A 389 22.56 1.56 6.56
CA GLU A 389 23.47 2.72 6.68
C GLU A 389 23.32 3.40 8.05
N ASN A 390 22.09 3.55 8.55
CA ASN A 390 21.86 4.10 9.89
C ASN A 390 22.43 3.18 10.99
N GLU A 391 22.22 1.87 10.87
CA GLU A 391 22.79 0.88 11.79
C GLU A 391 24.34 0.93 11.77
N ARG A 392 24.94 1.10 10.60
CA ARG A 392 26.38 1.30 10.45
C ARG A 392 26.86 2.58 11.11
N ILE A 393 26.17 3.72 10.86
CA ILE A 393 26.52 5.02 11.46
C ILE A 393 26.39 4.96 12.98
N VAL A 394 25.31 4.37 13.50
CA VAL A 394 25.09 4.19 14.93
C VAL A 394 26.15 3.27 15.54
N GLY A 395 26.48 2.16 14.84
CA GLY A 395 27.56 1.25 15.26
C GLY A 395 28.93 1.95 15.32
N GLU A 396 29.26 2.72 14.28
CA GLU A 396 30.52 3.51 14.27
C GLU A 396 30.53 4.60 15.37
N ALA A 397 29.38 5.26 15.61
CA ALA A 397 29.24 6.25 16.66
C ALA A 397 29.40 5.62 18.06
N ASN A 398 28.77 4.46 18.27
CA ASN A 398 28.89 3.71 19.52
C ASN A 398 30.33 3.23 19.73
N LEU A 399 30.99 2.68 18.71
CA LEU A 399 32.40 2.32 18.82
C LEU A 399 33.33 3.52 19.12
N ARG A 400 33.05 4.69 18.55
CA ARG A 400 33.77 5.94 18.87
C ARG A 400 33.48 6.36 20.30
N LEU A 401 32.24 6.26 20.74
CA LEU A 401 31.84 6.59 22.10
C LEU A 401 32.48 5.64 23.10
N GLU A 402 32.45 4.33 22.83
CA GLU A 402 33.12 3.33 23.65
C GLU A 402 34.64 3.59 23.78
N ARG A 403 35.30 3.88 22.65
CA ARG A 403 36.73 4.26 22.65
C ARG A 403 36.96 5.52 23.47
N LYS A 404 36.11 6.54 23.30
CA LYS A 404 36.21 7.80 24.07
C LYS A 404 35.91 7.59 25.53
N VAL A 405 34.93 6.75 25.86
CA VAL A 405 34.61 6.34 27.23
C VAL A 405 35.76 5.53 27.81
N ALA A 406 36.31 4.55 27.07
CA ALA A 406 37.45 3.76 27.51
C ALA A 406 38.70 4.65 27.77
N GLN A 407 39.00 5.59 26.86
CA GLN A 407 40.09 6.55 27.02
C GLN A 407 39.86 7.46 28.24
N ARG A 408 38.66 8.01 28.35
CA ARG A 408 38.29 8.84 29.51
C ARG A 408 38.27 8.06 30.81
N THR A 409 37.83 6.80 30.77
CA THR A 409 37.85 5.90 31.93
C THR A 409 39.29 5.58 32.33
N GLN A 410 40.19 5.43 31.37
CA GLN A 410 41.62 5.20 31.65
C GLN A 410 42.28 6.46 32.20
N GLU A 411 41.98 7.64 31.64
CA GLU A 411 42.40 8.94 32.18
C GLU A 411 41.86 9.14 33.59
N LEU A 412 40.56 8.85 33.82
CA LEU A 412 39.92 8.94 35.12
C LEU A 412 40.52 7.95 36.13
N ARG A 413 40.77 6.70 35.69
CA ARG A 413 41.45 5.69 36.56
C ARG A 413 42.84 6.14 36.96
N GLY A 414 43.59 6.76 36.05
CA GLY A 414 44.89 7.35 36.36
C GLY A 414 44.76 8.51 37.36
N THR A 415 43.73 9.36 37.17
CA THR A 415 43.47 10.48 38.10
C THR A 415 42.86 9.99 39.42
N LEU A 416 42.00 8.96 39.37
CA LEU A 416 41.44 8.33 40.57
C LEU A 416 42.47 7.52 41.34
N ALA A 417 43.43 6.85 40.71
CA ALA A 417 44.55 6.21 41.41
C ALA A 417 45.40 7.23 42.13
N GLN A 418 45.53 8.45 41.58
CA GLN A 418 46.16 9.58 42.27
C GLN A 418 45.27 10.17 43.37
N LEU A 419 43.93 10.11 43.21
CA LEU A 419 42.98 10.54 44.23
C LEU A 419 42.68 9.45 45.27
N GLU A 420 42.72 8.16 44.92
CA GLU A 420 42.54 7.03 45.85
C GLU A 420 43.62 6.95 46.90
N ASP A 421 44.85 7.37 46.57
CA ASP A 421 45.91 7.60 47.59
C ASP A 421 45.55 8.78 48.51
N ALA A 422 44.75 9.73 48.07
CA ALA A 422 44.19 10.85 48.85
C ALA A 422 42.81 10.54 49.47
N HIS A 423 42.02 9.63 48.85
CA HIS A 423 40.64 9.35 49.23
C HIS A 423 40.40 7.92 49.74
N SER A 424 41.40 7.16 50.15
CA SER A 424 41.25 5.86 50.82
C SER A 424 40.34 5.90 52.09
N ARG A 425 39.86 7.08 52.42
CA ARG A 425 39.01 7.37 53.61
C ARG A 425 37.51 7.63 53.25
N LEU A 426 37.15 7.66 51.99
CA LEU A 426 35.75 7.87 51.58
C LEU A 426 35.13 6.63 50.94
N ARG A 427 35.36 5.48 51.58
CA ARG A 427 34.76 4.20 51.22
C ARG A 427 33.33 4.12 51.73
N ASP A 428 32.38 4.79 51.08
CA ASP A 428 30.97 4.47 51.46
C ASP A 428 29.89 4.83 50.44
N SER A 429 30.12 4.81 49.15
CA SER A 429 29.06 5.31 48.30
C SER A 429 28.60 4.46 47.11
N SER A 430 28.91 3.19 47.06
CA SER A 430 28.27 2.37 46.04
C SER A 430 27.33 1.31 46.63
N ARG A 431 26.14 1.80 47.07
CA ARG A 431 25.08 0.91 47.59
C ARG A 431 24.13 0.42 46.50
N ARG A 432 24.29 0.88 45.23
CA ARG A 432 23.37 0.56 44.16
C ARG A 432 24.05 -0.09 42.96
N ASP A 433 23.28 -0.94 42.25
CA ASP A 433 23.64 -1.51 40.96
C ASP A 433 23.48 -0.46 39.86
N GLY A 434 24.54 -0.27 39.07
CA GLY A 434 24.59 0.80 38.09
C GLY A 434 23.70 0.62 36.88
N LEU A 435 23.23 -0.59 36.57
CA LEU A 435 22.37 -0.86 35.42
C LEU A 435 20.90 -0.72 35.79
N THR A 436 20.52 -1.33 36.91
CA THR A 436 19.12 -1.46 37.33
C THR A 436 18.71 -0.39 38.35
N GLY A 437 19.68 0.29 38.98
CA GLY A 437 19.42 1.24 40.06
C GLY A 437 18.98 0.61 41.38
N LEU A 438 18.86 -0.68 41.44
CA LEU A 438 18.55 -1.43 42.67
C LEU A 438 19.73 -1.41 43.63
N TYR A 439 19.52 -1.88 44.84
CA TYR A 439 20.65 -2.14 45.73
C TYR A 439 21.57 -3.20 45.11
N ASN A 440 22.85 -3.07 45.41
CA ASN A 440 23.83 -4.04 45.00
C ASN A 440 23.95 -5.17 46.05
N ARG A 441 24.67 -6.21 45.71
CA ARG A 441 24.91 -7.37 46.55
C ARG A 441 25.51 -6.99 47.91
N THR A 442 26.46 -6.03 47.98
CA THR A 442 27.15 -5.64 49.23
C THR A 442 26.16 -4.97 50.19
N HIS A 443 25.41 -3.98 49.69
CA HIS A 443 24.42 -3.29 50.52
C HIS A 443 23.26 -4.24 50.89
N PHE A 444 22.84 -5.13 49.99
CA PHE A 444 21.86 -6.13 50.34
C PHE A 444 22.29 -6.94 51.58
N ARG A 445 23.52 -7.38 51.60
CA ARG A 445 24.07 -8.19 52.69
C ARG A 445 24.05 -7.45 54.04
N GLU A 446 24.54 -6.19 54.03
CA GLU A 446 24.50 -5.32 55.20
C GLU A 446 23.06 -5.01 55.67
N ALA A 447 22.19 -4.65 54.73
CA ALA A 447 20.80 -4.33 55.04
C ALA A 447 19.98 -5.56 55.44
N PHE A 448 20.28 -6.71 54.87
CA PHE A 448 19.64 -7.97 55.21
C PHE A 448 20.05 -8.44 56.61
N GLU A 449 21.29 -8.20 57.02
CA GLU A 449 21.74 -8.41 58.37
C GLU A 449 20.93 -7.58 59.38
N ALA A 450 20.74 -6.30 59.11
CA ALA A 450 19.89 -5.43 59.89
C ALA A 450 18.43 -5.94 59.98
N LEU A 451 17.86 -6.34 58.83
CA LEU A 451 16.52 -6.93 58.77
C LEU A 451 16.40 -8.23 59.59
N LEU A 452 17.42 -9.08 59.59
CA LEU A 452 17.44 -10.33 60.35
C LEU A 452 17.46 -10.04 61.85
N LEU A 453 18.29 -9.07 62.29
CA LEU A 453 18.33 -8.66 63.70
C LEU A 453 17.00 -8.06 64.16
N ASP A 454 16.35 -7.22 63.36
CA ASP A 454 15.07 -6.60 63.68
C ASP A 454 13.94 -7.64 63.71
N SER A 455 13.90 -8.54 62.72
CA SER A 455 12.91 -9.61 62.66
C SER A 455 13.00 -10.55 63.85
N ARG A 456 14.23 -10.81 64.31
CA ARG A 456 14.49 -11.62 65.53
C ARG A 456 14.00 -10.92 66.80
N LYS A 457 14.23 -9.61 66.95
CA LYS A 457 13.78 -8.80 68.10
C LYS A 457 12.25 -8.78 68.19
N ASP A 458 11.61 -8.64 67.04
CA ASP A 458 10.15 -8.49 66.95
C ASP A 458 9.40 -9.84 66.83
N GLY A 459 10.10 -10.96 66.74
CA GLY A 459 9.52 -12.29 66.55
C GLY A 459 8.79 -12.46 65.19
N ARG A 460 9.18 -11.64 64.17
CA ARG A 460 8.58 -11.66 62.85
C ARG A 460 9.36 -12.60 61.92
N SER A 461 8.61 -13.24 61.00
CA SER A 461 9.21 -14.07 59.95
C SER A 461 10.02 -13.21 58.99
N LEU A 462 11.05 -13.79 58.42
CA LEU A 462 11.85 -13.19 57.35
C LEU A 462 12.10 -14.27 56.30
N SER A 463 11.83 -13.94 55.03
CA SER A 463 12.11 -14.85 53.91
C SER A 463 13.03 -14.22 52.90
N LEU A 464 13.76 -15.07 52.19
CA LEU A 464 14.67 -14.72 51.11
C LEU A 464 14.22 -15.36 49.80
N LEU A 465 14.15 -14.56 48.74
CA LEU A 465 13.92 -15.04 47.38
C LEU A 465 15.16 -14.80 46.52
N MET A 466 15.57 -15.81 45.77
CA MET A 466 16.54 -15.69 44.68
C MET A 466 15.80 -15.85 43.36
N ILE A 467 15.94 -14.86 42.46
CA ILE A 467 15.23 -14.78 41.18
C ILE A 467 16.27 -14.76 40.07
N ASP A 468 16.07 -15.55 39.04
CA ASP A 468 16.93 -15.60 37.87
C ASP A 468 16.07 -15.60 36.61
N LEU A 469 16.43 -14.72 35.66
CA LEU A 469 15.70 -14.63 34.39
C LEU A 469 16.09 -15.80 33.49
N ASP A 470 15.09 -16.62 33.15
CA ASP A 470 15.31 -17.84 32.38
C ASP A 470 15.83 -17.52 30.99
N HIS A 471 16.86 -18.26 30.58
CA HIS A 471 17.43 -18.16 29.23
C HIS A 471 17.91 -16.77 28.82
N PHE A 472 18.27 -15.90 29.78
CA PHE A 472 18.67 -14.51 29.51
C PHE A 472 19.88 -14.42 28.57
N LYS A 473 20.79 -15.40 28.61
CA LYS A 473 21.89 -15.50 27.67
C LYS A 473 21.40 -15.61 26.22
N ASN A 474 20.33 -16.37 25.97
CA ASN A 474 19.78 -16.47 24.63
C ASN A 474 19.21 -15.12 24.14
N ILE A 475 18.67 -14.31 25.04
CA ILE A 475 18.24 -12.94 24.71
C ILE A 475 19.44 -12.08 24.29
N ASN A 476 20.53 -12.12 25.06
CA ASN A 476 21.76 -11.42 24.69
C ASN A 476 22.36 -11.93 23.38
N ASP A 477 22.38 -13.23 23.18
CA ASP A 477 22.92 -13.85 21.96
C ASP A 477 22.06 -13.53 20.73
N GLN A 478 20.74 -13.43 20.90
CA GLN A 478 19.80 -13.19 19.81
C GLN A 478 19.59 -11.72 19.49
N TYR A 479 19.54 -10.84 20.51
CA TYR A 479 19.15 -9.44 20.38
C TYR A 479 20.28 -8.45 20.73
N GLY A 480 21.40 -8.94 21.25
CA GLY A 480 22.54 -8.14 21.67
C GLY A 480 22.42 -7.61 23.11
N HIS A 481 23.60 -7.32 23.73
CA HIS A 481 23.71 -6.90 25.13
C HIS A 481 22.93 -5.63 25.48
N LEU A 482 22.79 -4.68 24.53
CA LEU A 482 22.01 -3.46 24.78
C LEU A 482 20.51 -3.74 24.96
N VAL A 483 19.98 -4.72 24.26
CA VAL A 483 18.60 -5.19 24.43
C VAL A 483 18.48 -5.98 25.73
N GLY A 484 19.47 -6.81 26.05
CA GLY A 484 19.53 -7.52 27.33
C GLY A 484 19.56 -6.55 28.52
N ASP A 485 20.35 -5.49 28.45
CA ASP A 485 20.39 -4.45 29.48
C ASP A 485 19.02 -3.77 29.67
N ASP A 486 18.34 -3.44 28.57
CA ASP A 486 16.99 -2.90 28.63
C ASP A 486 16.00 -3.91 29.22
N CYS A 487 16.16 -5.21 28.94
CA CYS A 487 15.40 -6.29 29.55
C CYS A 487 15.64 -6.41 31.06
N LEU A 488 16.90 -6.24 31.51
CA LEU A 488 17.23 -6.23 32.94
C LEU A 488 16.62 -5.03 33.67
N ARG A 489 16.64 -3.85 33.04
CA ARG A 489 15.97 -2.66 33.61
C ARG A 489 14.46 -2.87 33.70
N TRP A 490 13.87 -3.43 32.66
CA TRP A 490 12.46 -3.78 32.65
C TRP A 490 12.12 -4.81 33.75
N ALA A 491 12.90 -5.89 33.87
CA ALA A 491 12.71 -6.89 34.91
C ALA A 491 12.84 -6.28 36.31
N ALA A 492 13.85 -5.44 36.52
CA ALA A 492 14.05 -4.71 37.78
C ALA A 492 12.83 -3.84 38.13
N HIS A 493 12.25 -3.18 37.14
CA HIS A 493 11.06 -2.35 37.33
C HIS A 493 9.83 -3.20 37.70
N VAL A 494 9.57 -4.26 36.93
CA VAL A 494 8.45 -5.19 37.19
C VAL A 494 8.55 -5.83 38.58
N ILE A 495 9.76 -6.30 38.94
CA ILE A 495 10.01 -6.88 40.27
C ILE A 495 9.80 -5.80 41.36
N GLY A 496 10.34 -4.61 41.16
CA GLY A 496 10.24 -3.51 42.13
C GLY A 496 8.80 -3.06 42.37
N ASP A 497 8.00 -2.92 41.29
CA ASP A 497 6.60 -2.51 41.39
C ASP A 497 5.74 -3.60 42.06
N THR A 498 5.98 -4.85 41.73
CA THR A 498 5.29 -5.98 42.39
C THR A 498 5.61 -6.06 43.87
N LEU A 499 6.84 -5.73 44.26
CA LEU A 499 7.29 -5.79 45.67
C LEU A 499 6.96 -4.53 46.47
N ARG A 500 6.55 -3.42 45.86
CA ARG A 500 6.24 -2.16 46.52
C ARG A 500 5.32 -2.29 47.76
N PRO A 501 4.24 -3.11 47.73
CA PRO A 501 3.37 -3.30 48.91
C PRO A 501 4.04 -4.03 50.08
N HIS A 502 5.12 -4.78 49.83
CA HIS A 502 5.71 -5.74 50.79
C HIS A 502 6.85 -5.17 51.59
N LYS A 503 7.25 -3.90 51.40
CA LYS A 503 8.42 -3.28 52.02
C LYS A 503 9.70 -4.15 51.93
N ALA A 504 9.84 -4.80 50.78
CA ALA A 504 10.91 -5.75 50.53
C ALA A 504 12.26 -5.05 50.31
N LEU A 505 13.33 -5.71 50.76
CA LEU A 505 14.70 -5.34 50.39
C LEU A 505 14.99 -6.04 49.05
N LEU A 506 15.06 -5.26 47.97
CA LEU A 506 15.35 -5.75 46.62
C LEU A 506 16.74 -5.31 46.19
N ALA A 507 17.50 -6.25 45.65
CA ALA A 507 18.78 -5.99 45.03
C ALA A 507 18.98 -6.81 43.76
N ARG A 508 19.84 -6.31 42.90
CA ARG A 508 20.41 -7.13 41.83
C ARG A 508 21.62 -7.84 42.41
N TYR A 509 21.59 -9.18 42.38
CA TYR A 509 22.63 -10.00 42.98
C TYR A 509 23.84 -10.19 42.06
N GLY A 510 23.61 -10.27 40.74
CA GLY A 510 24.63 -10.31 39.69
C GLY A 510 24.04 -10.77 38.37
N GLY A 511 24.58 -10.32 37.24
CA GLY A 511 24.09 -10.76 35.90
C GLY A 511 22.57 -10.57 35.72
N GLU A 512 21.85 -11.66 35.52
CA GLU A 512 20.41 -11.77 35.43
C GLU A 512 19.71 -12.15 36.76
N GLU A 513 20.46 -12.14 37.87
CA GLU A 513 19.94 -12.56 39.19
C GLU A 513 19.51 -11.37 40.03
N PHE A 514 18.36 -11.49 40.68
CA PHE A 514 17.80 -10.57 41.63
C PHE A 514 17.58 -11.26 42.97
N ILE A 515 17.72 -10.51 44.04
CA ILE A 515 17.56 -11.02 45.41
C ILE A 515 16.58 -10.16 46.19
N VAL A 516 15.71 -10.80 46.94
CA VAL A 516 14.66 -10.12 47.70
C VAL A 516 14.63 -10.63 49.13
N GLY A 517 14.72 -9.73 50.08
CA GLY A 517 14.41 -9.99 51.48
C GLY A 517 12.98 -9.54 51.80
N LEU A 518 12.16 -10.43 52.34
CA LEU A 518 10.75 -10.20 52.66
C LEU A 518 10.53 -10.24 54.18
N PRO A 519 10.54 -9.08 54.86
CA PRO A 519 10.22 -9.02 56.27
C PRO A 519 8.72 -9.28 56.53
N GLY A 520 8.37 -9.99 57.58
CA GLY A 520 7.00 -10.32 57.94
C GLY A 520 6.36 -11.43 57.12
N HIS A 521 7.12 -12.09 56.25
CA HIS A 521 6.61 -13.19 55.40
C HIS A 521 7.23 -14.52 55.84
N ASP A 522 6.39 -15.50 56.08
CA ASP A 522 6.75 -16.91 56.24
C ASP A 522 6.98 -17.58 54.89
N LEU A 523 7.36 -18.84 54.87
CA LEU A 523 7.66 -19.58 53.64
C LEU A 523 6.48 -19.60 52.67
N ALA A 524 5.26 -19.74 53.16
CA ALA A 524 4.05 -19.87 52.30
C ALA A 524 3.66 -18.54 51.69
N SER A 525 3.64 -17.46 52.46
CA SER A 525 3.37 -16.10 51.99
C SER A 525 4.46 -15.58 51.07
N ALA A 526 5.72 -15.89 51.35
CA ALA A 526 6.84 -15.53 50.49
C ALA A 526 6.80 -16.28 49.14
N ALA A 527 6.39 -17.56 49.14
CA ALA A 527 6.20 -18.32 47.92
C ALA A 527 5.03 -17.77 47.08
N ALA A 528 3.96 -17.27 47.71
CA ALA A 528 2.86 -16.60 47.02
C ALA A 528 3.31 -15.28 46.33
N VAL A 529 4.15 -14.50 47.02
CA VAL A 529 4.79 -13.32 46.42
C VAL A 529 5.67 -13.73 45.23
N GLY A 530 6.48 -14.77 45.39
CA GLY A 530 7.30 -15.31 44.29
C GLY A 530 6.47 -15.72 43.07
N GLU A 531 5.33 -16.38 43.30
CA GLU A 531 4.44 -16.79 42.19
C GLU A 531 3.80 -15.57 41.50
N THR A 532 3.48 -14.53 42.26
CA THR A 532 3.01 -13.25 41.68
C THR A 532 4.08 -12.63 40.80
N LEU A 533 5.32 -12.56 41.28
CA LEU A 533 6.46 -12.07 40.51
C LEU A 533 6.68 -12.86 39.23
N ARG A 534 6.67 -14.19 39.33
CA ARG A 534 6.84 -15.07 38.17
C ARG A 534 5.78 -14.79 37.09
N ARG A 535 4.50 -14.70 37.53
CA ARG A 535 3.38 -14.43 36.60
C ARG A 535 3.50 -13.05 35.94
N GLN A 536 3.85 -12.02 36.67
CA GLN A 536 4.03 -10.68 36.13
C GLN A 536 5.13 -10.65 35.07
N LEU A 537 6.29 -11.26 35.35
CA LEU A 537 7.40 -11.34 34.41
C LEU A 537 7.05 -12.14 33.14
N GLN A 538 6.17 -13.16 33.26
CA GLN A 538 5.74 -13.98 32.14
C GLN A 538 4.64 -13.34 31.29
N GLN A 539 3.69 -12.66 31.96
CA GLN A 539 2.48 -12.12 31.30
C GLN A 539 2.76 -10.85 30.51
N GLU A 540 3.63 -10.00 31.01
CA GLU A 540 3.96 -8.75 30.36
C GLU A 540 5.18 -8.95 29.44
N PRO A 541 5.02 -8.81 28.13
CA PRO A 541 6.19 -8.85 27.25
C PRO A 541 7.06 -7.62 27.47
N CYS A 542 8.37 -7.82 27.58
CA CYS A 542 9.35 -6.75 27.61
C CYS A 542 9.38 -6.06 26.24
N ALA A 543 8.81 -4.84 26.16
CA ALA A 543 8.80 -4.04 24.94
C ALA A 543 10.04 -3.13 24.92
N VAL A 544 11.11 -3.57 24.27
CA VAL A 544 12.37 -2.82 24.18
C VAL A 544 12.87 -2.72 22.75
N ARG A 545 13.22 -1.52 22.31
CA ARG A 545 13.79 -1.22 20.97
C ARG A 545 13.03 -1.83 19.81
N GLY A 546 11.69 -1.92 19.92
CA GLY A 546 10.83 -2.49 18.85
C GLY A 546 10.67 -4.01 18.90
N HIS A 547 11.28 -4.68 19.87
CA HIS A 547 11.10 -6.11 20.12
C HIS A 547 10.10 -6.35 21.26
N GLN A 548 9.29 -7.38 21.11
CA GLN A 548 8.39 -7.90 22.16
C GLN A 548 9.01 -9.19 22.68
N ILE A 549 9.77 -9.09 23.76
CA ILE A 549 10.53 -10.23 24.33
C ILE A 549 9.75 -10.77 25.53
N ARG A 550 9.34 -12.02 25.44
CA ARG A 550 8.74 -12.74 26.59
C ARG A 550 9.85 -13.32 27.43
N MET A 551 9.82 -13.01 28.71
CA MET A 551 10.77 -13.55 29.68
C MET A 551 10.01 -14.32 30.75
N SER A 552 10.61 -15.38 31.24
CA SER A 552 10.20 -16.07 32.45
C SER A 552 11.31 -15.99 33.48
N ALA A 553 10.97 -16.30 34.70
CA ALA A 553 11.94 -16.35 35.78
C ALA A 553 11.75 -17.59 36.62
N SER A 554 12.86 -18.16 37.04
CA SER A 554 12.92 -19.18 38.08
C SER A 554 13.15 -18.51 39.43
N ILE A 555 12.43 -18.94 40.46
CA ILE A 555 12.51 -18.30 41.77
C ILE A 555 12.70 -19.38 42.85
N GLY A 556 13.75 -19.20 43.65
CA GLY A 556 13.99 -20.00 44.88
C GLY A 556 13.58 -19.22 46.12
N VAL A 557 12.85 -19.81 47.00
CA VAL A 557 12.32 -19.20 48.25
C VAL A 557 12.79 -19.96 49.46
N HIS A 558 13.30 -19.24 50.46
CA HIS A 558 13.72 -19.78 51.75
C HIS A 558 13.22 -18.89 52.89
N ALA A 559 12.65 -19.53 53.93
CA ALA A 559 12.32 -18.85 55.18
C ALA A 559 13.54 -18.92 56.12
N VAL A 560 14.03 -17.75 56.50
CA VAL A 560 15.28 -17.63 57.28
C VAL A 560 15.06 -18.07 58.71
N GLN A 561 15.82 -19.04 59.13
CA GLN A 561 15.85 -19.45 60.55
C GLN A 561 17.02 -18.75 61.26
N PRO A 562 16.76 -17.85 62.21
CA PRO A 562 17.80 -17.14 62.89
C PRO A 562 18.58 -18.09 63.82
N THR A 563 19.86 -18.26 63.53
CA THR A 563 20.83 -18.94 64.43
C THR A 563 21.49 -17.96 65.39
N LYS A 564 22.36 -18.43 66.31
CA LYS A 564 23.08 -17.57 67.23
C LYS A 564 24.10 -16.64 66.51
N ASP A 565 24.69 -17.13 65.43
CA ASP A 565 25.59 -16.38 64.55
C ASP A 565 24.83 -15.82 63.37
N VAL A 566 24.75 -14.51 63.24
CA VAL A 566 24.00 -13.81 62.23
C VAL A 566 24.62 -13.99 60.83
N ALA A 567 25.95 -13.93 60.75
CA ALA A 567 26.64 -14.10 59.45
C ALA A 567 26.44 -15.49 58.89
N SER A 568 26.52 -16.53 59.71
CA SER A 568 26.20 -17.91 59.33
C SER A 568 24.73 -18.08 58.94
N SER A 569 23.81 -17.34 59.56
CA SER A 569 22.38 -17.35 59.20
C SER A 569 22.14 -16.77 57.82
N ILE A 570 22.84 -15.71 57.42
CA ILE A 570 22.72 -15.08 56.11
C ILE A 570 23.27 -15.98 55.01
N ASP A 571 24.47 -16.54 55.20
CA ASP A 571 25.11 -17.41 54.24
C ASP A 571 24.26 -18.72 54.04
N ALA A 572 23.75 -19.29 55.12
CA ALA A 572 22.87 -20.44 55.05
C ALA A 572 21.56 -20.12 54.33
N ALA A 573 20.98 -18.92 54.55
CA ALA A 573 19.76 -18.52 53.87
C ALA A 573 20.01 -18.28 52.35
N LEU A 574 21.10 -17.67 52.00
CA LEU A 574 21.50 -17.47 50.59
C LEU A 574 21.69 -18.83 49.90
N MET A 575 22.40 -19.77 50.52
CA MET A 575 22.65 -21.09 49.98
C MET A 575 21.35 -21.90 49.83
N ALA A 576 20.46 -21.80 50.79
CA ALA A 576 19.18 -22.51 50.75
C ALA A 576 18.22 -21.95 49.69
N ALA A 577 18.20 -20.63 49.46
CA ALA A 577 17.44 -20.00 48.42
C ALA A 577 18.03 -20.31 47.03
N ASP A 578 19.35 -20.34 46.90
CA ASP A 578 20.02 -20.74 45.65
C ASP A 578 19.75 -22.20 45.27
N LEU A 579 19.81 -23.13 46.23
CA LEU A 579 19.41 -24.53 46.01
C LEU A 579 17.95 -24.66 45.61
N ALA A 580 17.07 -23.85 46.14
CA ALA A 580 15.68 -23.81 45.72
C ALA A 580 15.54 -23.23 44.30
N LEU A 581 16.28 -22.23 43.95
CA LEU A 581 16.38 -21.66 42.62
C LEU A 581 16.90 -22.71 41.61
N TYR A 582 17.98 -23.40 41.98
CA TYR A 582 18.50 -24.50 41.16
C TYR A 582 17.47 -25.58 40.92
N SER A 583 16.70 -25.94 41.95
CA SER A 583 15.60 -26.89 41.83
C SER A 583 14.51 -26.39 40.90
N ALA A 584 14.22 -25.08 40.88
CA ALA A 584 13.26 -24.47 39.95
C ALA A 584 13.77 -24.62 38.51
N LYS A 585 15.05 -24.29 38.28
CA LYS A 585 15.69 -24.43 36.98
C LYS A 585 15.77 -25.88 36.49
N ALA A 586 16.13 -26.84 37.35
CA ALA A 586 16.24 -28.28 37.05
C ALA A 586 14.88 -28.93 36.73
N LYS A 587 13.81 -28.46 37.37
CA LYS A 587 12.43 -28.96 37.14
C LYS A 587 11.76 -28.37 35.91
N GLY A 588 12.47 -27.61 35.07
CA GLY A 588 11.98 -27.07 33.78
C GLY A 588 11.72 -25.59 33.81
N ARG A 589 12.28 -24.84 34.72
CA ARG A 589 12.23 -23.38 34.80
C ARG A 589 10.82 -22.79 34.97
N ASP A 590 10.68 -21.47 34.87
CA ASP A 590 9.39 -20.75 34.98
C ASP A 590 8.54 -21.23 36.16
N ARG A 591 9.12 -21.27 37.34
CA ARG A 591 8.44 -21.73 38.55
C ARG A 591 9.07 -21.23 39.83
N VAL A 592 8.32 -21.32 40.89
CA VAL A 592 8.77 -21.07 42.25
C VAL A 592 9.04 -22.42 42.93
N CYS A 593 10.21 -22.55 43.55
CA CYS A 593 10.52 -23.68 44.44
C CYS A 593 10.89 -23.15 45.84
N THR A 594 10.43 -23.86 46.86
CA THR A 594 10.77 -23.58 48.24
C THR A 594 11.90 -24.49 48.72
N SER A 595 12.76 -24.01 49.59
CA SER A 595 13.77 -24.82 50.22
C SER A 595 13.11 -25.90 51.12
N ASN A 596 13.59 -27.13 51.04
CA ASN A 596 13.13 -28.20 51.89
C ASN A 596 13.87 -28.12 53.24
N PRO A 597 13.20 -27.93 54.37
CA PRO A 597 13.88 -27.83 55.68
C PRO A 597 14.63 -29.11 56.09
N ALA A 598 14.42 -30.24 55.41
CA ALA A 598 15.05 -31.52 55.71
C ALA A 598 16.44 -31.72 55.03
N LEU A 599 16.93 -30.76 54.22
CA LEU A 599 18.20 -30.84 53.50
C LEU A 599 19.21 -29.72 53.91
N ALA A 600 19.00 -29.08 55.03
CA ALA A 600 19.99 -28.16 55.57
C ALA A 600 21.22 -28.98 56.05
N PRO A 601 22.45 -28.69 55.57
CA PRO A 601 23.64 -29.35 56.14
C PRO A 601 23.77 -28.96 57.62
N MET A 602 23.99 -29.97 58.49
CA MET A 602 24.31 -29.80 59.89
C MET A 602 25.62 -28.99 60.08
#